data_7c49c242e9777f492267c8ab915e22fd
#
_entry.id   7c49c242e9777f492267c8ab915e22fd
#
_cell.length_a   1.000
_cell.length_b   1.000
_cell.length_c   1.000
_cell.angle_alpha   90.00
_cell.angle_beta   90.00
_cell.angle_gamma   90.00
#
_symmetry.space_group_name_H-M   'P 1'
#
loop_
_entity.id
_entity.type
_entity.pdbx_description
1 polymer ?
#
loop_
_entity_poly.entity_id
_entity_poly.type
_entity_poly.pdbx_seq_one_letter_code
_entity_poly.pdbx_strand_id
1 'polypeptide(L)'
;MSFASTISGSFPIEQSPMSTASGSVMGKSGHDLRKFSQIDARTLAERACQFLRDRYPNKTALYVAADIGVAVSTVRKWLDQGHCPSGPAYDVMIATYGAVFLCAIRPDEPGWWHRVARAERQAALEARAEAIEQQLASLRGAR
;
A
#
# COMPACT_ATOMS: atom_id res chain seq x y z
N MET A 1 -49.53 -5.32 19.00
CA MET A 1 -49.64 -5.48 17.55
C MET A 1 -48.31 -5.97 17.03
N SER A 2 -48.23 -7.27 16.78
CA SER A 2 -47.04 -7.95 16.35
C SER A 2 -47.01 -8.01 14.84
N PHE A 3 -46.04 -7.40 14.20
CA PHE A 3 -45.76 -7.66 12.80
C PHE A 3 -44.56 -8.62 12.71
N ALA A 4 -44.83 -9.88 12.67
CA ALA A 4 -43.90 -10.91 12.26
C ALA A 4 -43.87 -10.97 10.74
N SER A 5 -42.91 -10.37 10.11
CA SER A 5 -42.61 -10.60 8.69
C SER A 5 -41.50 -11.64 8.60
N THR A 6 -41.93 -12.87 8.48
CA THR A 6 -41.08 -13.98 8.10
C THR A 6 -40.83 -13.90 6.59
N ILE A 7 -39.66 -13.40 6.19
CA ILE A 7 -39.21 -13.54 4.83
C ILE A 7 -38.33 -14.78 4.78
N SER A 8 -38.99 -15.93 4.51
CA SER A 8 -38.32 -17.15 4.11
C SER A 8 -37.98 -17.04 2.63
N GLY A 9 -36.80 -16.51 2.34
CA GLY A 9 -36.23 -16.49 1.00
C GLY A 9 -35.35 -17.72 0.81
N SER A 10 -35.94 -18.81 0.38
CA SER A 10 -35.18 -19.94 -0.14
C SER A 10 -34.53 -19.53 -1.45
N PHE A 11 -33.22 -19.34 -1.45
CA PHE A 11 -32.43 -19.23 -2.67
C PHE A 11 -32.26 -20.66 -3.23
N PRO A 12 -32.69 -20.96 -4.45
CA PRO A 12 -32.37 -22.23 -5.07
C PRO A 12 -30.87 -22.24 -5.38
N ILE A 13 -30.14 -23.11 -4.69
CA ILE A 13 -28.80 -23.46 -5.09
C ILE A 13 -28.94 -24.32 -6.33
N GLU A 14 -28.74 -23.72 -7.47
CA GLU A 14 -28.66 -24.44 -8.73
C GLU A 14 -27.33 -25.16 -8.77
N GLN A 15 -27.38 -26.45 -8.45
CA GLN A 15 -26.26 -27.35 -8.66
C GLN A 15 -26.13 -27.59 -10.16
N SER A 16 -25.22 -26.87 -10.79
CA SER A 16 -24.82 -27.20 -12.15
C SER A 16 -24.08 -28.55 -12.15
N PRO A 17 -24.43 -29.47 -13.04
CA PRO A 17 -23.73 -30.74 -13.11
C PRO A 17 -22.29 -30.53 -13.51
N MET A 18 -21.36 -31.11 -12.74
CA MET A 18 -19.97 -31.23 -13.11
C MET A 18 -19.86 -31.95 -14.45
N SER A 19 -19.58 -31.18 -15.48
CA SER A 19 -19.13 -31.74 -16.75
C SER A 19 -17.64 -32.03 -16.57
N THR A 20 -17.34 -33.31 -16.41
CA THR A 20 -16.00 -33.83 -16.53
C THR A 20 -15.57 -33.75 -17.99
N ALA A 21 -15.05 -32.58 -18.39
CA ALA A 21 -14.31 -32.48 -19.60
C ALA A 21 -12.83 -32.64 -19.23
N SER A 22 -12.34 -33.86 -19.37
CA SER A 22 -10.94 -34.18 -19.47
C SER A 22 -10.39 -33.53 -20.74
N GLY A 23 -10.01 -32.29 -20.63
CA GLY A 23 -9.32 -31.53 -21.64
C GLY A 23 -8.00 -31.07 -21.05
N SER A 24 -6.95 -31.83 -21.33
CA SER A 24 -5.58 -31.41 -21.10
C SER A 24 -5.30 -30.16 -21.93
N VAL A 25 -5.68 -29.00 -21.39
CA VAL A 25 -5.18 -27.73 -21.89
C VAL A 25 -3.92 -27.44 -21.09
N MET A 26 -2.79 -27.84 -21.63
CA MET A 26 -1.51 -27.27 -21.31
C MET A 26 -1.56 -25.79 -21.64
N GLY A 27 -2.16 -25.02 -20.77
CA GLY A 27 -2.13 -23.58 -20.79
C GLY A 27 -0.71 -23.12 -20.49
N LYS A 28 -0.02 -22.64 -21.51
CA LYS A 28 1.21 -21.86 -21.42
C LYS A 28 0.95 -20.55 -20.69
N SER A 29 0.52 -20.59 -19.45
CA SER A 29 0.35 -19.40 -18.58
C SER A 29 1.59 -19.05 -17.77
N GLY A 30 2.69 -19.76 -17.99
CA GLY A 30 3.93 -19.54 -17.23
C GLY A 30 4.76 -18.34 -17.69
N HIS A 31 4.35 -17.61 -18.73
CA HIS A 31 5.21 -16.60 -19.35
C HIS A 31 4.93 -15.17 -18.94
N ASP A 32 3.75 -14.85 -18.40
CA ASP A 32 3.42 -13.46 -18.09
C ASP A 32 3.84 -13.02 -16.68
N LEU A 33 3.96 -13.92 -15.73
CA LEU A 33 4.46 -13.57 -14.39
C LEU A 33 5.96 -13.21 -14.38
N ARG A 34 6.72 -13.64 -15.38
CA ARG A 34 8.14 -13.26 -15.53
C ARG A 34 8.32 -11.84 -16.08
N LYS A 35 7.30 -11.24 -16.67
CA LYS A 35 7.32 -9.86 -17.15
C LYS A 35 6.99 -8.86 -16.04
N PHE A 36 6.39 -9.29 -14.94
CA PHE A 36 6.32 -8.46 -13.75
C PHE A 36 7.72 -8.47 -13.11
N SER A 37 8.53 -7.60 -13.69
CA SER A 37 9.82 -7.15 -13.26
C SER A 37 10.47 -8.01 -12.17
N GLN A 38 11.50 -8.67 -12.56
CA GLN A 38 12.52 -9.21 -11.66
C GLN A 38 13.22 -8.04 -10.95
N ILE A 39 12.47 -7.27 -10.16
CA ILE A 39 13.12 -6.42 -9.19
C ILE A 39 13.76 -7.38 -8.20
N ASP A 40 15.07 -7.40 -8.20
CA ASP A 40 15.85 -8.14 -7.22
C ASP A 40 15.38 -7.72 -5.82
N ALA A 41 15.19 -8.71 -4.94
CA ALA A 41 14.73 -8.49 -3.56
C ALA A 41 15.59 -7.46 -2.82
N ARG A 42 16.87 -7.39 -3.15
CA ARG A 42 17.80 -6.41 -2.61
C ARG A 42 17.47 -4.99 -3.06
N THR A 43 17.23 -4.77 -4.33
CA THR A 43 16.84 -3.47 -4.88
C THR A 43 15.52 -2.99 -4.27
N LEU A 44 14.57 -3.91 -4.10
CA LEU A 44 13.30 -3.61 -3.43
C LEU A 44 13.51 -3.17 -1.98
N ALA A 45 14.35 -3.87 -1.24
CA ALA A 45 14.69 -3.54 0.14
C ALA A 45 15.41 -2.18 0.25
N GLU A 46 16.35 -1.91 -0.64
CA GLU A 46 17.06 -0.62 -0.70
C GLU A 46 16.11 0.56 -0.95
N ARG A 47 15.19 0.41 -1.91
CA ARG A 47 14.15 1.42 -2.20
C ARG A 47 13.20 1.63 -1.02
N ALA A 48 12.79 0.55 -0.37
CA ALA A 48 11.96 0.64 0.84
C ALA A 48 12.69 1.35 1.97
N CYS A 49 13.93 1.00 2.24
CA CYS A 49 14.76 1.66 3.26
C CYS A 49 14.98 3.15 2.96
N GLN A 50 15.22 3.49 1.69
CA GLN A 50 15.36 4.89 1.28
C GLN A 50 14.08 5.67 1.54
N PHE A 51 12.92 5.12 1.15
CA PHE A 51 11.62 5.73 1.45
C PHE A 51 11.42 5.99 2.94
N LEU A 52 11.77 5.02 3.80
CA LEU A 52 11.63 5.16 5.25
C LEU A 52 12.55 6.26 5.82
N ARG A 53 13.77 6.38 5.30
CA ARG A 53 14.70 7.44 5.70
C ARG A 53 14.23 8.82 5.25
N ASP A 54 13.70 8.94 4.05
CA ASP A 54 13.18 10.20 3.51
C ASP A 54 11.94 10.66 4.29
N ARG A 55 11.11 9.72 4.71
CA ARG A 55 9.91 10.02 5.50
C ARG A 55 10.24 10.43 6.94
N TYR A 56 11.22 9.81 7.54
CA TYR A 56 11.66 10.05 8.91
C TYR A 56 13.17 10.24 8.98
N PRO A 57 13.68 11.44 8.64
CA PRO A 57 15.12 11.69 8.61
C PRO A 57 15.80 11.49 9.98
N ASN A 58 15.06 11.72 11.06
CA ASN A 58 15.53 11.53 12.42
C ASN A 58 14.79 10.40 13.11
N LYS A 59 15.53 9.53 13.80
CA LYS A 59 14.96 8.39 14.56
C LYS A 59 14.09 7.46 13.72
N THR A 60 14.46 7.26 12.46
CA THR A 60 13.73 6.46 11.45
C THR A 60 13.24 5.13 12.01
N ALA A 61 14.11 4.36 12.66
CA ALA A 61 13.77 3.04 13.18
C ALA A 61 12.67 3.10 14.25
N LEU A 62 12.66 4.15 15.08
CA LEU A 62 11.68 4.30 16.14
C LEU A 62 10.29 4.62 15.59
N TYR A 63 10.20 5.57 14.67
CA TYR A 63 8.92 5.98 14.07
C TYR A 63 8.34 4.87 13.18
N VAL A 64 9.16 4.24 12.36
CA VAL A 64 8.73 3.12 11.51
C VAL A 64 8.24 1.94 12.36
N ALA A 65 8.95 1.60 13.43
CA ALA A 65 8.54 0.53 14.34
C ALA A 65 7.18 0.81 14.99
N ALA A 66 6.92 2.07 15.36
CA ALA A 66 5.62 2.49 15.90
C ALA A 66 4.50 2.42 14.85
N ASP A 67 4.78 2.84 13.60
CA ASP A 67 3.79 2.86 12.52
C ASP A 67 3.35 1.47 12.09
N ILE A 68 4.29 0.55 11.94
CA ILE A 68 4.02 -0.79 11.37
C ILE A 68 3.94 -1.90 12.43
N GLY A 69 4.14 -1.57 13.70
CA GLY A 69 3.98 -2.52 14.80
C GLY A 69 5.06 -3.61 14.88
N VAL A 70 6.28 -3.32 14.44
CA VAL A 70 7.43 -4.24 14.54
C VAL A 70 8.45 -3.75 15.58
N ALA A 71 9.34 -4.63 16.02
CA ALA A 71 10.40 -4.25 16.94
C ALA A 71 11.39 -3.25 16.30
N VAL A 72 11.84 -2.26 17.04
CA VAL A 72 12.85 -1.27 16.60
C VAL A 72 14.14 -1.96 16.11
N SER A 73 14.55 -3.03 16.77
CA SER A 73 15.71 -3.84 16.39
C SER A 73 15.55 -4.48 15.01
N THR A 74 14.35 -4.87 14.63
CA THR A 74 14.03 -5.42 13.31
C THR A 74 14.19 -4.35 12.23
N VAL A 75 13.65 -3.15 12.46
CA VAL A 75 13.79 -2.02 11.53
C VAL A 75 15.27 -1.62 11.39
N ARG A 76 16.02 -1.60 12.46
CA ARG A 76 17.47 -1.32 12.40
C ARG A 76 18.23 -2.34 11.54
N LYS A 77 17.88 -3.61 11.59
CA LYS A 77 18.47 -4.63 10.71
C LYS A 77 18.21 -4.34 9.24
N TRP A 78 17.05 -3.82 8.90
CA TRP A 78 16.75 -3.40 7.52
C TRP A 78 17.59 -2.19 7.11
N LEU A 79 17.64 -1.17 7.97
CA LEU A 79 18.29 0.10 7.65
C LEU A 79 19.81 0.01 7.66
N ASP A 80 20.40 -0.69 8.64
CA ASP A 80 21.84 -0.64 8.92
C ASP A 80 22.58 -1.87 8.39
N GLN A 81 21.91 -3.02 8.35
CA GLN A 81 22.55 -4.30 7.99
C GLN A 81 22.10 -4.81 6.60
N GLY A 82 21.24 -4.08 5.90
CA GLY A 82 20.77 -4.46 4.56
C GLY A 82 19.90 -5.72 4.53
N HIS A 83 19.29 -6.09 5.65
CA HIS A 83 18.33 -7.19 5.68
C HIS A 83 17.05 -6.78 4.92
N CYS A 84 16.52 -7.72 4.13
CA CYS A 84 15.26 -7.48 3.44
C CYS A 84 14.09 -7.60 4.42
N PRO A 85 13.12 -6.68 4.38
CA PRO A 85 11.86 -6.87 5.07
C PRO A 85 11.16 -8.15 4.60
N SER A 86 10.41 -8.79 5.48
CA SER A 86 9.61 -9.97 5.11
C SER A 86 8.38 -9.58 4.28
N GLY A 87 7.77 -10.53 3.59
CA GLY A 87 6.52 -10.31 2.86
C GLY A 87 5.42 -9.66 3.72
N PRO A 88 5.13 -10.18 4.91
CA PRO A 88 4.19 -9.53 5.84
C PRO A 88 4.58 -8.10 6.23
N ALA A 89 5.86 -7.79 6.37
CA ALA A 89 6.31 -6.43 6.65
C ALA A 89 6.04 -5.48 5.47
N TYR A 90 6.26 -5.92 4.24
CA TYR A 90 5.88 -5.15 3.05
C TYR A 90 4.38 -4.93 2.97
N ASP A 91 3.57 -5.93 3.27
CA ASP A 91 2.11 -5.81 3.28
C ASP A 91 1.64 -4.73 4.25
N VAL A 92 2.15 -4.72 5.47
CA VAL A 92 1.85 -3.69 6.46
C VAL A 92 2.34 -2.31 6.02
N MET A 93 3.53 -2.22 5.40
CA MET A 93 4.03 -0.95 4.85
C MET A 93 3.12 -0.41 3.75
N ILE A 94 2.64 -1.27 2.85
CA ILE A 94 1.69 -0.90 1.79
C ILE A 94 0.37 -0.40 2.41
N ALA A 95 -0.15 -1.10 3.41
CA ALA A 95 -1.36 -0.70 4.10
C ALA A 95 -1.20 0.63 4.86
N THR A 96 -0.03 0.87 5.46
CA THR A 96 0.24 2.07 6.29
C THR A 96 0.57 3.29 5.44
N TYR A 97 1.43 3.14 4.43
CA TYR A 97 1.95 4.26 3.63
C TYR A 97 1.28 4.43 2.27
N GLY A 98 0.50 3.44 1.83
CA GLY A 98 -0.35 3.52 0.65
C GLY A 98 0.39 3.65 -0.68
N ALA A 99 -0.23 4.37 -1.60
CA ALA A 99 0.24 4.53 -2.98
C ALA A 99 1.60 5.22 -3.08
N VAL A 100 1.95 6.08 -2.14
CA VAL A 100 3.25 6.78 -2.11
C VAL A 100 4.39 5.79 -1.90
N PHE A 101 4.21 4.80 -1.03
CA PHE A 101 5.19 3.73 -0.84
C PHE A 101 5.33 2.86 -2.09
N LEU A 102 4.23 2.49 -2.74
CA LEU A 102 4.26 1.74 -3.99
C LEU A 102 5.02 2.48 -5.10
N CYS A 103 4.84 3.80 -5.21
CA CYS A 103 5.63 4.62 -6.14
C CYS A 103 7.13 4.60 -5.83
N ALA A 104 7.50 4.58 -4.56
CA ALA A 104 8.89 4.57 -4.15
C ALA A 104 9.59 3.25 -4.47
N ILE A 105 8.93 2.12 -4.24
CA ILE A 105 9.51 0.79 -4.48
C ILE A 105 9.40 0.35 -5.94
N ARG A 106 8.44 0.89 -6.71
CA ARG A 106 8.20 0.58 -8.13
C ARG A 106 8.04 1.84 -8.98
N PRO A 107 9.08 2.69 -9.08
CA PRO A 107 8.99 3.97 -9.77
C PRO A 107 8.81 3.81 -11.28
N ASP A 108 9.37 2.74 -11.86
CA ASP A 108 9.46 2.54 -13.31
C ASP A 108 8.26 1.77 -13.89
N GLU A 109 7.40 1.22 -13.04
CA GLU A 109 6.25 0.45 -13.48
C GLU A 109 5.00 1.33 -13.58
N PRO A 110 4.30 1.32 -14.75
CA PRO A 110 3.03 2.02 -14.87
C PRO A 110 1.96 1.31 -14.02
N GLY A 111 1.44 2.00 -13.03
CA GLY A 111 0.41 1.46 -12.14
C GLY A 111 -0.58 2.52 -11.69
N TRP A 112 -1.75 2.06 -11.24
CA TRP A 112 -2.80 2.93 -10.69
C TRP A 112 -2.32 3.78 -9.51
N TRP A 113 -1.34 3.28 -8.75
CA TRP A 113 -0.77 3.96 -7.58
C TRP A 113 -0.12 5.29 -7.92
N HIS A 114 0.43 5.47 -9.11
CA HIS A 114 0.98 6.75 -9.53
C HIS A 114 -0.08 7.86 -9.61
N ARG A 115 -1.28 7.53 -10.08
CA ARG A 115 -2.40 8.48 -10.12
C ARG A 115 -2.87 8.82 -8.71
N VAL A 116 -3.03 7.80 -7.87
CA VAL A 116 -3.46 7.98 -6.47
C VAL A 116 -2.45 8.80 -5.68
N ALA A 117 -1.16 8.45 -5.76
CA ALA A 117 -0.11 9.19 -5.08
C ALA A 117 0.00 10.65 -5.56
N ARG A 118 -0.27 10.90 -6.84
CA ARG A 118 -0.30 12.26 -7.38
C ARG A 118 -1.49 13.04 -6.83
N ALA A 119 -2.66 12.43 -6.80
CA ALA A 119 -3.87 13.05 -6.25
C ALA A 119 -3.73 13.34 -4.75
N GLU A 120 -3.20 12.41 -3.97
CA GLU A 120 -2.93 12.59 -2.53
C GLU A 120 -1.93 13.74 -2.29
N ARG A 121 -0.86 13.79 -3.08
CA ARG A 121 0.13 14.86 -3.00
C ARG A 121 -0.46 16.22 -3.34
N GLN A 122 -1.29 16.27 -4.39
CA GLN A 122 -1.99 17.50 -4.78
C GLN A 122 -2.94 17.97 -3.69
N ALA A 123 -3.76 17.08 -3.14
CA ALA A 123 -4.68 17.41 -2.04
C ALA A 123 -3.93 17.90 -0.79
N ALA A 124 -2.79 17.30 -0.46
CA ALA A 124 -1.97 17.75 0.66
C ALA A 124 -1.38 19.15 0.44
N LEU A 125 -0.97 19.47 -0.78
CA LEU A 125 -0.47 20.81 -1.12
C LEU A 125 -1.58 21.87 -1.06
N GLU A 126 -2.77 21.55 -1.55
CA GLU A 126 -3.94 22.43 -1.48
C GLU A 126 -4.34 22.70 -0.03
N ALA A 127 -4.44 21.66 0.80
CA ALA A 127 -4.75 21.81 2.24
C ALA A 127 -3.68 22.66 2.96
N ARG A 128 -2.40 22.49 2.60
CA ARG A 128 -1.32 23.31 3.16
C ARG A 128 -1.43 24.77 2.73
N ALA A 129 -1.75 25.03 1.47
CA ALA A 129 -1.96 26.38 0.95
C ALA A 129 -3.11 27.09 1.67
N GLU A 130 -4.25 26.41 1.82
CA GLU A 130 -5.40 26.93 2.57
C GLU A 130 -5.05 27.26 4.04
N ALA A 131 -4.31 26.37 4.70
CA ALA A 131 -3.86 26.60 6.08
C ALA A 131 -2.96 27.84 6.20
N ILE A 132 -2.06 28.05 5.24
CA ILE A 132 -1.19 29.23 5.21
C ILE A 132 -2.03 30.50 4.97
N GLU A 133 -2.99 30.47 4.05
CA GLU A 133 -3.88 31.60 3.79
C GLU A 133 -4.70 31.98 5.03
N GLN A 134 -5.22 31.00 5.75
CA GLN A 134 -5.93 31.21 7.02
C GLN A 134 -5.03 31.85 8.09
N GLN A 135 -3.79 31.39 8.20
CA GLN A 135 -2.82 31.98 9.12
C GLN A 135 -2.51 33.44 8.75
N LEU A 136 -2.30 33.73 7.47
CA LEU A 136 -2.08 35.09 6.98
C LEU A 136 -3.28 36.01 7.24
N ALA A 137 -4.50 35.50 7.02
CA ALA A 137 -5.73 36.24 7.29
C ALA A 137 -5.86 36.57 8.79
N SER A 138 -5.55 35.62 9.67
CA SER A 138 -5.59 35.83 11.11
C SER A 138 -4.57 36.88 11.58
N LEU A 139 -3.37 36.86 11.01
CA LEU A 139 -2.34 37.85 11.32
C LEU A 139 -2.71 39.29 10.82
N ARG A 140 -3.39 39.37 9.69
CA ARG A 140 -3.88 40.66 9.15
C ARG A 140 -5.06 41.23 9.98
N GLY A 141 -5.90 40.33 10.49
CA GLY A 141 -7.06 40.73 11.34
C GLY A 141 -6.67 41.11 12.77
N ALA A 142 -5.47 40.78 13.22
CA ALA A 142 -4.95 41.09 14.57
C ALA A 142 -4.26 42.45 14.68
N ARG A 143 -4.34 43.30 13.66
CA ARG A 143 -3.80 44.68 13.68
C ARG A 143 -4.85 45.71 13.98
#